data_a24794c81dbb1b29a96397985a257cda
#
_entry.id   a24794c81dbb1b29a96397985a257cda
#
_cell.length_a   1.000
_cell.length_b   1.000
_cell.length_c   1.000
_cell.angle_alpha   90.00
_cell.angle_beta   90.00
_cell.angle_gamma   90.00
#
_symmetry.space_group_name_H-M   'P 1'
#
loop_
_entity.id
_entity.type
_entity.pdbx_description
1 polymer ?
#
loop_
_entity_poly.entity_id
_entity_poly.type
_entity_poly.pdbx_seq_one_letter_code
_entity_poly.pdbx_strand_id
1 'polypeptide(L)'
;YNEKGEFGKNGTSRMAMMFISDWLNQFGRVKKIPVWSEYLTGDDVTVGEHSKVISALQQGGAVVARVMYGCWHYVLLTGIDEKRVCLFDPYYRKKAFKQAEIKLITNMPYSYNRIVPYDIMNDTGKGPYSLGPKETREAVIIFNKETQKTPAKTIEYFI
;
A
#
# COMPACT_ATOMS: atom_id res chain seq x y z
N TYR A 1 -18.24 8.20 -3.02
CA TYR A 1 -18.91 9.40 -2.50
C TYR A 1 -17.87 10.28 -1.82
N ASN A 2 -17.93 11.61 -2.02
CA ASN A 2 -17.13 12.56 -1.28
C ASN A 2 -17.72 12.77 0.13
N GLU A 3 -17.09 13.61 0.95
CA GLU A 3 -17.57 13.92 2.31
C GLU A 3 -18.97 14.56 2.36
N LYS A 4 -19.47 15.05 1.22
CA LYS A 4 -20.82 15.59 1.05
C LYS A 4 -21.84 14.58 0.55
N GLY A 5 -21.46 13.32 0.39
CA GLY A 5 -22.32 12.26 -0.14
C GLY A 5 -22.53 12.29 -1.65
N GLU A 6 -21.77 13.11 -2.38
CA GLU A 6 -21.85 13.20 -3.84
C GLU A 6 -20.97 12.13 -4.50
N PHE A 7 -21.34 11.68 -5.69
CA PHE A 7 -20.50 10.80 -6.50
C PHE A 7 -19.15 11.51 -6.79
N GLY A 8 -18.12 11.10 -6.06
CA GLY A 8 -16.80 11.72 -6.17
C GLY A 8 -16.12 11.38 -7.49
N LYS A 9 -15.78 12.39 -8.25
CA LYS A 9 -14.81 12.26 -9.36
C LYS A 9 -13.37 12.12 -8.85
N ASN A 10 -13.15 12.12 -7.54
CA ASN A 10 -11.86 12.38 -6.89
C ASN A 10 -11.27 11.18 -6.13
N GLY A 11 -11.54 9.97 -6.58
CA GLY A 11 -10.87 8.78 -6.06
C GLY A 11 -11.52 8.17 -4.80
N THR A 12 -10.78 7.34 -4.08
CA THR A 12 -11.24 6.57 -2.93
C THR A 12 -11.15 7.40 -1.64
N SER A 13 -12.22 7.41 -0.85
CA SER A 13 -12.22 8.07 0.47
C SER A 13 -11.63 7.17 1.55
N ARG A 14 -11.18 7.78 2.67
CA ARG A 14 -10.74 7.04 3.87
C ARG A 14 -11.85 6.11 4.41
N MET A 15 -13.09 6.59 4.43
CA MET A 15 -14.24 5.80 4.86
C MET A 15 -14.43 4.55 3.98
N ALA A 16 -14.22 4.66 2.67
CA ALA A 16 -14.29 3.51 1.77
C ALA A 16 -13.21 2.47 2.07
N MET A 17 -12.00 2.89 2.43
CA MET A 17 -10.92 1.98 2.81
C MET A 17 -11.19 1.26 4.13
N MET A 18 -11.71 1.96 5.13
CA MET A 18 -12.20 1.36 6.38
C MET A 18 -13.28 0.30 6.11
N PHE A 19 -14.29 0.69 5.33
CA PHE A 19 -15.39 -0.21 4.97
C PHE A 19 -14.90 -1.46 4.24
N ILE A 20 -13.99 -1.32 3.28
CA ILE A 20 -13.41 -2.46 2.55
C ILE A 20 -12.67 -3.39 3.50
N SER A 21 -11.88 -2.86 4.44
CA SER A 21 -11.19 -3.66 5.44
C SER A 21 -12.15 -4.47 6.30
N ASP A 22 -13.16 -3.81 6.85
CA ASP A 22 -14.18 -4.47 7.67
C ASP A 22 -14.96 -5.52 6.87
N TRP A 23 -15.31 -5.20 5.62
CA TRP A 23 -16.01 -6.12 4.73
C TRP A 23 -15.18 -7.37 4.45
N LEU A 24 -13.89 -7.23 4.16
CA LEU A 24 -12.97 -8.36 3.92
C LEU A 24 -12.89 -9.28 5.16
N ASN A 25 -12.81 -8.71 6.36
CA ASN A 25 -12.79 -9.46 7.59
C ASN A 25 -14.09 -10.24 7.81
N GLN A 26 -15.24 -9.62 7.60
CA GLN A 26 -16.53 -10.26 7.78
C GLN A 26 -16.79 -11.32 6.69
N PHE A 27 -16.40 -11.02 5.45
CA PHE A 27 -16.50 -11.96 4.35
C PHE A 27 -15.63 -13.19 4.60
N GLY A 28 -14.41 -13.02 5.06
CA GLY A 28 -13.53 -14.11 5.44
C GLY A 28 -14.14 -15.01 6.52
N ARG A 29 -14.78 -14.41 7.54
CA ARG A 29 -15.47 -15.16 8.60
C ARG A 29 -16.67 -15.97 8.07
N VAL A 30 -17.56 -15.33 7.32
CA VAL A 30 -18.84 -15.94 6.88
C VAL A 30 -18.58 -17.02 5.84
N LYS A 31 -17.70 -16.79 4.91
CA LYS A 31 -17.39 -17.73 3.81
C LYS A 31 -16.26 -18.69 4.14
N LYS A 32 -15.64 -18.57 5.31
CA LYS A 32 -14.47 -19.36 5.72
C LYS A 32 -13.32 -19.27 4.71
N ILE A 33 -13.21 -18.13 4.05
CA ILE A 33 -12.09 -17.84 3.13
C ILE A 33 -10.89 -17.38 3.95
N PRO A 34 -9.68 -17.80 3.63
CA PRO A 34 -8.47 -17.50 4.41
C PRO A 34 -7.99 -16.04 4.24
N VAL A 35 -8.91 -15.07 4.14
CA VAL A 35 -8.63 -13.64 4.01
C VAL A 35 -8.86 -12.93 5.35
N TRP A 36 -7.92 -12.08 5.71
CA TRP A 36 -8.00 -11.21 6.87
C TRP A 36 -7.39 -9.85 6.54
N SER A 37 -7.93 -8.78 7.13
CA SER A 37 -7.42 -7.43 6.96
C SER A 37 -7.40 -6.65 8.27
N GLU A 38 -6.51 -5.65 8.34
CA GLU A 38 -6.40 -4.71 9.44
C GLU A 38 -6.27 -3.29 8.88
N TYR A 39 -7.12 -2.37 9.35
CA TYR A 39 -7.03 -0.97 9.03
C TYR A 39 -6.10 -0.26 10.02
N LEU A 40 -5.07 0.37 9.50
CA LEU A 40 -4.07 1.11 10.27
C LEU A 40 -4.21 2.61 10.06
N THR A 41 -3.95 3.39 11.10
CA THR A 41 -3.91 4.85 11.04
C THR A 41 -2.78 5.43 11.88
N GLY A 42 -2.43 6.68 11.62
CA GLY A 42 -1.51 7.43 12.46
C GLY A 42 -0.12 6.83 12.54
N ASP A 43 0.39 6.70 13.77
CA ASP A 43 1.74 6.20 14.05
C ASP A 43 1.97 4.73 13.65
N ASP A 44 0.91 3.93 13.54
CA ASP A 44 1.00 2.55 13.08
C ASP A 44 1.37 2.46 11.58
N VAL A 45 1.17 3.53 10.82
CA VAL A 45 1.47 3.59 9.39
C VAL A 45 2.86 4.20 9.16
N THR A 46 3.85 3.35 9.33
CA THR A 46 5.26 3.67 9.06
C THR A 46 5.93 2.50 8.34
N VAL A 47 7.03 2.77 7.64
CA VAL A 47 7.89 1.74 7.05
C VAL A 47 9.24 1.72 7.76
N GLY A 48 9.65 0.55 8.24
CA GLY A 48 10.86 0.34 9.04
C GLY A 48 10.91 -1.08 9.60
N GLU A 49 12.08 -1.50 10.10
CA GLU A 49 12.35 -2.90 10.45
C GLU A 49 11.29 -3.57 11.36
N HIS A 50 10.69 -2.84 12.26
CA HIS A 50 9.69 -3.37 13.22
C HIS A 50 8.30 -2.77 13.04
N SER A 51 8.04 -2.09 11.90
CA SER A 51 6.73 -1.53 11.64
C SER A 51 5.71 -2.61 11.28
N LYS A 52 4.44 -2.38 11.61
CA LYS A 52 3.33 -3.29 11.24
C LYS A 52 3.27 -3.50 9.73
N VAL A 53 3.50 -2.44 8.96
CA VAL A 53 3.50 -2.49 7.49
C VAL A 53 4.59 -3.44 6.96
N ILE A 54 5.83 -3.29 7.42
CA ILE A 54 6.93 -4.15 6.97
C ILE A 54 6.78 -5.58 7.49
N SER A 55 6.37 -5.75 8.74
CA SER A 55 6.06 -7.08 9.30
C SER A 55 4.99 -7.82 8.48
N ALA A 56 3.96 -7.10 8.04
CA ALA A 56 2.92 -7.67 7.18
C ALA A 56 3.48 -8.15 5.83
N LEU A 57 4.28 -7.33 5.17
CA LEU A 57 4.92 -7.70 3.90
C LEU A 57 5.88 -8.90 4.06
N GLN A 58 6.62 -8.96 5.17
CA GLN A 58 7.51 -10.08 5.48
C GLN A 58 6.75 -11.40 5.70
N GLN A 59 5.55 -11.32 6.26
CA GLN A 59 4.68 -12.46 6.51
C GLN A 59 3.85 -12.90 5.28
N GLY A 60 4.00 -12.22 4.15
CA GLY A 60 3.25 -12.56 2.93
C GLY A 60 1.94 -11.80 2.77
N GLY A 61 1.69 -10.78 3.58
CA GLY A 61 0.60 -9.85 3.38
C GLY A 61 0.88 -8.84 2.26
N ALA A 62 -0.15 -8.19 1.79
CA ALA A 62 -0.08 -6.98 0.95
C ALA A 62 -0.63 -5.78 1.74
N VAL A 63 -0.20 -4.58 1.38
CA VAL A 63 -0.63 -3.38 2.09
C VAL A 63 -1.09 -2.32 1.11
N VAL A 64 -2.34 -1.92 1.18
CA VAL A 64 -2.83 -0.73 0.48
C VAL A 64 -2.49 0.48 1.33
N ALA A 65 -1.61 1.33 0.86
CA ALA A 65 -1.16 2.51 1.58
C ALA A 65 -1.59 3.79 0.86
N ARG A 66 -1.99 4.79 1.65
CA ARG A 66 -2.25 6.14 1.17
C ARG A 66 -0.95 6.92 1.14
N VAL A 67 -0.61 7.45 -0.01
CA VAL A 67 0.62 8.22 -0.24
C VAL A 67 0.35 9.53 -0.96
N MET A 68 1.30 10.45 -0.90
CA MET A 68 1.24 11.69 -1.68
C MET A 68 1.82 11.48 -3.07
N TYR A 69 1.08 11.90 -4.10
CA TYR A 69 1.53 11.94 -5.49
C TYR A 69 0.89 13.13 -6.23
N GLY A 70 1.28 14.33 -5.85
CA GLY A 70 0.60 15.56 -6.28
C GLY A 70 -0.74 15.79 -5.55
N CYS A 71 -1.45 14.73 -5.25
CA CYS A 71 -2.63 14.63 -4.38
C CYS A 71 -2.54 13.33 -3.58
N TRP A 72 -3.47 13.08 -2.68
CA TRP A 72 -3.58 11.80 -2.00
C TRP A 72 -3.93 10.69 -2.99
N HIS A 73 -3.19 9.60 -2.91
CA HIS A 73 -3.23 8.49 -3.85
C HIS A 73 -3.02 7.17 -3.11
N TYR A 74 -3.65 6.09 -3.56
CA TYR A 74 -3.48 4.77 -2.98
C TYR A 74 -2.61 3.90 -3.88
N VAL A 75 -1.69 3.19 -3.26
CA VAL A 75 -0.78 2.24 -3.91
C VAL A 75 -0.80 0.91 -3.17
N LEU A 76 -0.44 -0.17 -3.86
CA LEU A 76 -0.32 -1.49 -3.27
C LEU A 76 1.16 -1.79 -2.99
N LEU A 77 1.53 -1.91 -1.72
CA LEU A 77 2.85 -2.40 -1.31
C LEU A 77 2.84 -3.93 -1.42
N THR A 78 3.78 -4.48 -2.15
CA THR A 78 3.83 -5.91 -2.48
C THR A 78 5.06 -6.63 -1.96
N GLY A 79 6.08 -5.89 -1.51
CA GLY A 79 7.31 -6.51 -1.01
C GLY A 79 8.31 -5.49 -0.50
N ILE A 80 9.46 -6.01 -0.14
CA ILE A 80 10.60 -5.25 0.37
C ILE A 80 11.88 -5.65 -0.35
N ASP A 81 12.75 -4.70 -0.54
CA ASP A 81 14.10 -4.88 -1.10
C ASP A 81 15.08 -4.07 -0.25
N GLU A 82 15.73 -4.72 0.70
CA GLU A 82 16.54 -4.08 1.75
C GLU A 82 15.73 -3.05 2.56
N LYS A 83 16.14 -1.76 2.51
CA LYS A 83 15.44 -0.63 3.14
C LYS A 83 14.54 0.13 2.14
N ARG A 84 13.95 -0.59 1.20
CA ARG A 84 13.07 -0.04 0.17
C ARG A 84 11.79 -0.86 0.08
N VAL A 85 10.70 -0.22 -0.28
CA VAL A 85 9.41 -0.86 -0.54
C VAL A 85 9.24 -1.08 -2.03
N CYS A 86 8.90 -2.30 -2.42
CA CYS A 86 8.38 -2.61 -3.75
C CYS A 86 6.88 -2.36 -3.74
N LEU A 87 6.39 -1.53 -4.64
CA LEU A 87 4.98 -1.20 -4.72
C LEU A 87 4.46 -1.18 -6.15
N PHE A 88 3.18 -1.49 -6.29
CA PHE A 88 2.43 -1.32 -7.52
C PHE A 88 1.58 -0.04 -7.42
N ASP A 89 1.85 0.88 -8.35
CA ASP A 89 1.07 2.09 -8.54
C ASP A 89 0.26 1.94 -9.85
N PRO A 90 -1.07 2.00 -9.82
CA PRO A 90 -1.90 1.92 -11.00
C PRO A 90 -1.73 3.12 -11.94
N TYR A 91 -1.15 4.22 -11.46
CA TYR A 91 -0.90 5.38 -12.31
C TYR A 91 0.28 5.12 -13.28
N TYR A 92 -0.04 5.08 -14.56
CA TYR A 92 0.94 4.80 -15.59
C TYR A 92 1.94 5.94 -15.77
N ARG A 93 3.24 5.60 -15.75
CA ARG A 93 4.34 6.53 -15.93
C ARG A 93 5.43 5.95 -16.82
N LYS A 94 5.89 6.75 -17.80
CA LYS A 94 7.03 6.40 -18.68
C LYS A 94 8.34 7.06 -18.27
N LYS A 95 8.27 8.28 -17.70
CA LYS A 95 9.45 9.07 -17.37
C LYS A 95 9.93 8.78 -15.96
N ALA A 96 11.24 8.62 -15.79
CA ALA A 96 11.86 8.51 -14.48
C ALA A 96 11.45 9.66 -13.52
N PHE A 97 11.60 9.44 -12.24
CA PHE A 97 11.37 10.47 -11.23
C PHE A 97 12.52 11.47 -11.20
N LYS A 98 12.25 12.70 -10.78
CA LYS A 98 13.30 13.69 -10.51
C LYS A 98 14.16 13.25 -9.31
N GLN A 99 13.56 12.60 -8.33
CA GLN A 99 14.26 11.94 -7.22
C GLN A 99 14.79 10.60 -7.73
N ALA A 100 16.11 10.51 -7.89
CA ALA A 100 16.78 9.34 -8.49
C ALA A 100 16.63 8.06 -7.64
N GLU A 101 16.36 8.21 -6.35
CA GLU A 101 16.16 7.14 -5.39
C GLU A 101 14.85 6.38 -5.63
N ILE A 102 13.84 7.04 -6.20
CA ILE A 102 12.58 6.39 -6.59
C ILE A 102 12.77 5.74 -7.96
N LYS A 103 12.81 4.42 -7.99
CA LYS A 103 13.00 3.67 -9.23
C LYS A 103 11.68 3.35 -9.92
N LEU A 104 11.63 3.60 -11.21
CA LEU A 104 10.57 3.13 -12.10
C LEU A 104 10.97 1.76 -12.66
N ILE A 105 10.12 0.76 -12.45
CA ILE A 105 10.32 -0.60 -12.92
C ILE A 105 9.30 -0.90 -14.03
N THR A 106 9.77 -1.40 -15.15
CA THR A 106 8.93 -1.62 -16.35
C THR A 106 8.86 -3.09 -16.78
N ASN A 107 9.69 -3.94 -16.22
CA ASN A 107 9.78 -5.37 -16.57
C ASN A 107 9.00 -6.30 -15.63
N MET A 108 8.45 -5.77 -14.52
CA MET A 108 7.60 -6.53 -13.59
C MET A 108 6.30 -5.78 -13.27
N PRO A 109 5.48 -5.47 -14.29
CA PRO A 109 4.36 -4.55 -14.16
C PRO A 109 3.19 -5.07 -13.30
N TYR A 110 3.16 -6.37 -13.01
CA TYR A 110 2.08 -6.97 -12.19
C TYR A 110 2.49 -7.22 -10.74
N SER A 111 3.78 -7.37 -10.46
CA SER A 111 4.28 -7.57 -9.09
C SER A 111 4.57 -6.23 -8.41
N TYR A 112 5.32 -5.38 -9.06
CA TYR A 112 5.60 -4.01 -8.65
C TYR A 112 6.11 -3.19 -9.83
N ASN A 113 5.89 -1.91 -9.78
CA ASN A 113 6.37 -0.98 -10.82
C ASN A 113 7.11 0.24 -10.26
N ARG A 114 7.29 0.29 -8.94
CA ARG A 114 8.09 1.28 -8.22
C ARG A 114 8.90 0.62 -7.11
N ILE A 115 10.09 1.17 -6.85
CA ILE A 115 10.85 0.88 -5.64
C ILE A 115 11.12 2.21 -4.97
N VAL A 116 10.72 2.34 -3.70
CA VAL A 116 10.75 3.59 -2.94
C VAL A 116 11.49 3.37 -1.62
N PRO A 117 12.54 4.15 -1.28
CA PRO A 117 13.22 4.08 0.01
C PRO A 117 12.30 4.38 1.20
N TYR A 118 12.62 3.80 2.36
CA TYR A 118 11.85 3.98 3.60
C TYR A 118 11.82 5.42 4.08
N ASP A 119 12.93 6.17 3.96
CA ASP A 119 13.03 7.56 4.34
C ASP A 119 12.10 8.45 3.50
N ILE A 120 12.04 8.22 2.19
CA ILE A 120 11.11 8.92 1.30
C ILE A 120 9.66 8.59 1.67
N MET A 121 9.34 7.32 1.95
CA MET A 121 7.98 6.96 2.35
C MET A 121 7.60 7.57 3.72
N ASN A 122 8.51 7.58 4.67
CA ASN A 122 8.24 8.13 6.00
C ASN A 122 8.22 9.65 6.06
N ASP A 123 8.60 10.35 4.99
CA ASP A 123 8.55 11.80 4.92
C ASP A 123 7.15 12.32 5.26
N THR A 124 7.09 13.40 6.02
CA THR A 124 5.87 14.09 6.43
C THR A 124 5.43 15.17 5.42
N GLY A 125 6.24 15.44 4.43
CA GLY A 125 5.98 16.43 3.38
C GLY A 125 5.06 15.92 2.27
N LYS A 126 5.06 16.66 1.16
CA LYS A 126 4.23 16.39 -0.02
C LYS A 126 5.03 15.75 -1.18
N GLY A 127 6.18 15.16 -0.89
CA GLY A 127 7.01 14.48 -1.88
C GLY A 127 6.30 13.24 -2.48
N PRO A 128 6.70 12.81 -3.69
CA PRO A 128 6.13 11.61 -4.29
C PRO A 128 6.33 10.39 -3.39
N TYR A 129 5.23 9.65 -3.15
CA TYR A 129 5.16 8.46 -2.29
C TYR A 129 5.41 8.71 -0.79
N SER A 130 5.46 9.96 -0.32
CA SER A 130 5.47 10.21 1.12
C SER A 130 4.14 9.79 1.76
N LEU A 131 4.21 9.22 2.96
CA LEU A 131 3.02 8.91 3.78
C LEU A 131 2.40 10.18 4.38
N GLY A 132 3.14 11.31 4.32
CA GLY A 132 2.70 12.60 4.82
C GLY A 132 2.65 12.70 6.36
N PRO A 133 1.95 13.71 6.89
CA PRO A 133 1.81 13.91 8.34
C PRO A 133 1.17 12.70 9.02
N LYS A 134 1.67 12.33 10.20
CA LYS A 134 1.27 11.11 10.90
C LYS A 134 -0.24 10.99 11.13
N GLU A 135 -0.87 12.08 11.54
CA GLU A 135 -2.32 12.14 11.80
C GLU A 135 -3.20 11.89 10.57
N THR A 136 -2.61 12.00 9.37
CA THR A 136 -3.33 11.77 8.10
C THR A 136 -3.02 10.41 7.47
N ARG A 137 -2.08 9.65 8.03
CA ARG A 137 -1.66 8.37 7.48
C ARG A 137 -2.75 7.31 7.64
N GLU A 138 -2.86 6.47 6.63
CA GLU A 138 -3.71 5.28 6.69
C GLU A 138 -3.17 4.20 5.76
N ALA A 139 -3.41 2.96 6.15
CA ALA A 139 -3.13 1.78 5.35
C ALA A 139 -4.10 0.65 5.69
N VAL A 140 -4.26 -0.29 4.77
CA VAL A 140 -4.97 -1.55 5.02
C VAL A 140 -4.00 -2.68 4.77
N ILE A 141 -3.72 -3.46 5.81
CA ILE A 141 -3.00 -4.72 5.68
C ILE A 141 -4.01 -5.78 5.25
N ILE A 142 -3.63 -6.63 4.31
CA ILE A 142 -4.45 -7.72 3.82
C ILE A 142 -3.63 -9.00 3.78
N PHE A 143 -4.14 -10.06 4.38
CA PHE A 143 -3.55 -11.39 4.35
C PHE A 143 -4.47 -12.38 3.68
N ASN A 144 -3.85 -13.25 2.88
CA ASN A 144 -4.43 -14.52 2.48
C ASN A 144 -3.47 -15.63 2.94
N LYS A 145 -3.93 -16.52 3.80
CA LYS A 145 -3.11 -17.61 4.35
C LYS A 145 -2.59 -18.57 3.29
N GLU A 146 -3.20 -18.58 2.11
CA GLU A 146 -2.82 -19.40 0.97
C GLU A 146 -1.83 -18.69 0.02
N THR A 147 -1.51 -17.43 0.28
CA THR A 147 -0.55 -16.68 -0.55
C THR A 147 0.84 -17.29 -0.48
N GLN A 148 1.42 -17.57 -1.65
CA GLN A 148 2.80 -18.00 -1.79
C GLN A 148 3.66 -16.83 -2.23
N LYS A 149 4.82 -16.67 -1.58
CA LYS A 149 5.84 -15.69 -2.01
C LYS A 149 6.68 -16.26 -3.12
N THR A 150 6.91 -15.44 -4.13
CA THR A 150 7.84 -15.78 -5.21
C THR A 150 9.29 -15.51 -4.82
N PRO A 151 10.27 -16.04 -5.58
CA PRO A 151 11.69 -15.72 -5.41
C PRO A 151 12.00 -14.22 -5.50
N ALA A 152 11.16 -13.43 -6.19
CA ALA A 152 11.29 -11.98 -6.30
C ALA A 152 10.96 -11.23 -5.00
N LYS A 153 10.65 -11.93 -3.91
CA LYS A 153 10.28 -11.37 -2.59
C LYS A 153 9.02 -10.47 -2.63
N THR A 154 8.20 -10.64 -3.63
CA THR A 154 6.91 -9.95 -3.80
C THR A 154 5.77 -10.95 -3.83
N ILE A 155 4.55 -10.46 -3.69
CA ILE A 155 3.35 -11.30 -3.84
C ILE A 155 2.93 -11.25 -5.30
N GLU A 156 2.98 -12.39 -6.00
CA GLU A 156 2.54 -12.48 -7.39
C GLU A 156 1.09 -12.94 -7.51
N TYR A 157 0.60 -13.71 -6.54
CA TYR A 157 -0.76 -14.21 -6.52
C TYR A 157 -1.42 -13.86 -5.20
N PHE A 158 -2.49 -13.12 -5.28
CA PHE A 158 -3.26 -12.68 -4.11
C PHE A 158 -4.61 -13.40 -3.99
N ILE A 159 -4.93 -14.26 -4.93
CA ILE A 159 -6.21 -14.97 -4.99
C ILE A 159 -6.02 -16.42 -4.63
#